data_fd5a92832dfd0341b5f9a994192f52be
#
_entry.id   fd5a92832dfd0341b5f9a994192f52be
#
_cell.length_a   1.000
_cell.length_b   1.000
_cell.length_c   1.000
_cell.angle_alpha   90.00
_cell.angle_beta   90.00
_cell.angle_gamma   90.00
#
_symmetry.space_group_name_H-M   'P 1'
#
loop_
_entity.id
_entity.type
_entity.pdbx_description
1 polymer ?
#
loop_
_entity_poly.entity_id
_entity_poly.type
_entity_poly.pdbx_seq_one_letter_code
_entity_poly.pdbx_strand_id
1 'polypeptide(L)'
;MPFVSPYINFFELASQWGFFAPDPGPPPLFIEYELVGQDGNGYLTATFPEHDPKYALREPQNRRVAMARFLLREPENLKKIMGSYFCRQNKDATAVRFWRVVESIPSLSDVAAGKRGIGDGASTERSWVGQYVCAGGAR
;
A
#
# COMPACT_ATOMS: atom_id res chain seq x y z
N MET A 1 25.07 33.72 -6.70
CA MET A 1 25.70 33.07 -7.86
C MET A 1 24.64 32.87 -8.95
N PRO A 2 24.48 33.78 -9.91
CA PRO A 2 23.36 33.75 -10.85
C PRO A 2 23.44 32.64 -11.92
N PHE A 3 24.61 32.03 -12.14
CA PHE A 3 24.81 31.04 -13.20
C PHE A 3 24.49 29.59 -12.78
N VAL A 4 24.42 29.30 -11.50
CA VAL A 4 24.19 27.94 -10.98
C VAL A 4 22.69 27.63 -10.86
N SER A 5 21.87 28.65 -10.59
CA SER A 5 20.42 28.49 -10.40
C SER A 5 19.68 27.92 -11.62
N PRO A 6 19.90 28.42 -12.88
CA PRO A 6 19.24 27.82 -14.03
C PRO A 6 19.69 26.37 -14.31
N TYR A 7 20.95 26.04 -14.01
CA TYR A 7 21.46 24.69 -14.17
C TYR A 7 20.81 23.71 -13.19
N ILE A 8 20.69 24.12 -11.93
CA ILE A 8 20.02 23.34 -10.87
C ILE A 8 18.54 23.10 -11.22
N ASN A 9 17.83 24.14 -11.73
CA ASN A 9 16.44 24.03 -12.12
C ASN A 9 16.24 23.18 -13.39
N PHE A 10 17.16 23.29 -14.37
CA PHE A 10 17.09 22.54 -15.61
C PHE A 10 17.23 21.03 -15.40
N PHE A 11 18.10 20.62 -14.48
CA PHE A 11 18.33 19.21 -14.15
C PHE A 11 17.47 18.73 -12.97
N GLU A 12 16.51 19.55 -12.51
CA GLU A 12 15.68 19.24 -11.32
C GLU A 12 16.53 18.87 -10.08
N LEU A 13 17.77 19.32 -10.03
CA LEU A 13 18.66 19.08 -8.90
C LEU A 13 18.23 19.81 -7.62
N ALA A 14 17.30 20.76 -7.77
CA ALA A 14 16.61 21.40 -6.64
C ALA A 14 15.42 20.56 -6.11
N SER A 15 15.02 19.50 -6.82
CA SER A 15 14.10 18.53 -6.24
C SER A 15 14.74 18.00 -4.96
N GLN A 16 14.02 18.10 -3.86
CA GLN A 16 14.50 17.63 -2.56
C GLN A 16 14.98 16.18 -2.70
N TRP A 17 16.29 16.02 -2.79
CA TRP A 17 16.94 14.72 -2.79
C TRP A 17 16.76 14.12 -1.39
N GLY A 18 15.58 13.62 -1.11
CA GLY A 18 15.28 12.89 0.12
C GLY A 18 16.05 11.58 0.26
N PHE A 19 16.94 11.27 -0.72
CA PHE A 19 17.78 10.08 -0.66
C PHE A 19 18.74 10.05 0.53
N PHE A 20 19.10 11.22 1.07
CA PHE A 20 19.96 11.33 2.24
C PHE A 20 19.28 11.96 3.44
N ALA A 21 17.95 12.13 3.37
CA ALA A 21 17.21 12.59 4.54
C ALA A 21 17.25 11.49 5.61
N PRO A 22 17.44 11.84 6.87
CA PRO A 22 17.40 10.88 7.97
C PRO A 22 15.99 10.29 8.16
N ASP A 23 14.99 10.86 7.48
CA ASP A 23 13.63 10.35 7.44
C ASP A 23 13.45 9.49 6.17
N PRO A 24 13.29 8.17 6.29
CA PRO A 24 13.10 7.26 5.14
C PRO A 24 11.78 7.48 4.40
N GLY A 25 11.05 8.55 4.72
CA GLY A 25 9.73 8.82 4.18
C GLY A 25 8.62 8.01 4.84
N PRO A 26 7.37 8.15 4.36
CA PRO A 26 6.25 7.45 4.96
C PRO A 26 6.41 5.93 4.78
N PRO A 27 6.06 5.14 5.81
CA PRO A 27 6.23 3.69 5.80
C PRO A 27 5.47 3.07 4.62
N PRO A 28 5.93 1.91 4.12
CA PRO A 28 5.22 1.14 3.11
C PRO A 28 3.79 0.86 3.56
N LEU A 29 2.85 1.11 2.65
CA LEU A 29 1.43 0.98 2.90
C LEU A 29 0.79 0.21 1.75
N PHE A 30 -0.01 -0.80 2.09
CA PHE A 30 -0.76 -1.58 1.10
C PHE A 30 -2.14 -1.97 1.63
N ILE A 31 -2.98 -2.39 0.71
CA ILE A 31 -4.32 -2.89 0.98
C ILE A 31 -4.24 -4.41 0.94
N GLU A 32 -4.59 -5.07 2.03
CA GLU A 32 -4.84 -6.50 2.04
C GLU A 32 -6.34 -6.70 1.80
N TYR A 33 -6.69 -7.65 0.96
CA TYR A 33 -8.07 -8.03 0.72
C TYR A 33 -8.26 -9.54 0.80
N GLU A 34 -9.44 -9.93 1.24
CA GLU A 34 -9.86 -11.32 1.36
C GLU A 34 -11.19 -11.52 0.63
N LEU A 35 -11.22 -12.50 -0.25
CA LEU A 35 -12.46 -12.93 -0.90
C LEU A 35 -13.18 -13.94 -0.02
N VAL A 36 -14.45 -13.69 0.23
CA VAL A 36 -15.31 -14.51 1.07
C VAL A 36 -16.27 -15.30 0.20
N GLY A 37 -16.33 -16.61 0.42
CA GLY A 37 -17.22 -17.54 -0.28
C GLY A 37 -18.63 -17.57 0.30
N GLN A 38 -19.46 -18.46 -0.25
CA GLN A 38 -20.86 -18.65 0.19
C GLN A 38 -20.96 -19.21 1.62
N ASP A 39 -19.95 -19.91 2.08
CA ASP A 39 -19.82 -20.45 3.43
C ASP A 39 -19.42 -19.39 4.48
N GLY A 40 -19.24 -18.14 4.06
CA GLY A 40 -18.79 -17.04 4.92
C GLY A 40 -17.31 -17.06 5.27
N ASN A 41 -16.56 -18.05 4.78
CA ASN A 41 -15.13 -18.17 4.99
C ASN A 41 -14.33 -17.46 3.89
N GLY A 42 -13.18 -16.92 4.26
CA GLY A 42 -12.23 -16.40 3.29
C GLY A 42 -11.50 -17.54 2.58
N TYR A 43 -11.46 -17.50 1.25
CA TYR A 43 -10.80 -18.53 0.46
C TYR A 43 -9.57 -18.03 -0.31
N LEU A 44 -9.42 -16.71 -0.43
CA LEU A 44 -8.26 -16.09 -1.06
C LEU A 44 -7.91 -14.80 -0.32
N THR A 45 -6.66 -14.69 0.11
CA THR A 45 -6.10 -13.46 0.67
C THR A 45 -4.97 -12.97 -0.23
N ALA A 46 -4.98 -11.71 -0.59
CA ALA A 46 -3.92 -11.10 -1.39
C ALA A 46 -3.73 -9.62 -1.04
N THR A 47 -2.69 -9.01 -1.57
CA THR A 47 -2.33 -7.61 -1.32
C THR A 47 -2.41 -6.77 -2.59
N PHE A 48 -2.75 -5.49 -2.43
CA PHE A 48 -2.68 -4.50 -3.49
C PHE A 48 -1.86 -3.28 -3.05
N PRO A 49 -0.84 -2.87 -3.81
CA PRO A 49 -0.30 -3.57 -4.97
C PRO A 49 0.32 -4.92 -4.59
N GLU A 50 0.30 -5.86 -5.53
CA GLU A 50 1.00 -7.12 -5.36
C GLU A 50 2.48 -6.86 -5.12
N HIS A 51 3.02 -7.48 -4.07
CA HIS A 51 4.43 -7.38 -3.74
C HIS A 51 5.23 -8.37 -4.60
N ASP A 52 5.50 -7.99 -5.85
CA ASP A 52 6.44 -8.72 -6.68
C ASP A 52 7.78 -7.97 -6.69
N PRO A 53 8.83 -8.52 -6.04
CA PRO A 53 10.15 -7.88 -5.99
C PRO A 53 10.74 -7.63 -7.39
N LYS A 54 10.29 -8.38 -8.39
CA LYS A 54 10.70 -8.21 -9.78
C LYS A 54 10.26 -6.87 -10.38
N TYR A 55 9.21 -6.26 -9.82
CA TYR A 55 8.65 -5.00 -10.31
C TYR A 55 8.85 -3.82 -9.35
N ALA A 56 9.59 -4.00 -8.27
CA ALA A 56 9.76 -2.99 -7.21
C ALA A 56 10.29 -1.62 -7.69
N LEU A 57 11.06 -1.61 -8.78
CA LEU A 57 11.66 -0.40 -9.34
C LEU A 57 10.95 0.13 -10.60
N ARG A 58 9.81 -0.43 -10.99
CA ARG A 58 9.12 -0.02 -12.22
C ARG A 58 8.07 1.06 -11.93
N GLU A 59 8.00 2.06 -12.80
CA GLU A 59 7.04 3.17 -12.76
C GLU A 59 5.57 2.72 -12.53
N PRO A 60 5.08 1.62 -13.13
CA PRO A 60 3.73 1.12 -12.85
C PRO A 60 3.49 0.79 -11.38
N GLN A 61 4.50 0.32 -10.65
CA GLN A 61 4.38 0.01 -9.24
C GLN A 61 4.18 1.27 -8.40
N ASN A 62 4.90 2.35 -8.71
CA ASN A 62 4.73 3.63 -8.03
C ASN A 62 3.31 4.19 -8.18
N ARG A 63 2.72 4.05 -9.37
CA ARG A 63 1.31 4.45 -9.61
C ARG A 63 0.33 3.61 -8.79
N ARG A 64 0.55 2.31 -8.68
CA ARG A 64 -0.29 1.41 -7.87
C ARG A 64 -0.18 1.72 -6.38
N VAL A 65 1.02 2.02 -5.87
CA VAL A 65 1.22 2.47 -4.48
C VAL A 65 0.51 3.81 -4.23
N ALA A 66 0.63 4.77 -5.15
CA ALA A 66 -0.07 6.05 -5.05
C ALA A 66 -1.59 5.86 -5.06
N MET A 67 -2.11 4.97 -5.91
CA MET A 67 -3.52 4.60 -5.94
C MET A 67 -3.98 3.96 -4.63
N ALA A 68 -3.21 3.04 -4.05
CA ALA A 68 -3.53 2.43 -2.77
C ALA A 68 -3.62 3.48 -1.65
N ARG A 69 -2.66 4.41 -1.59
CA ARG A 69 -2.67 5.53 -0.64
C ARG A 69 -3.87 6.44 -0.82
N PHE A 70 -4.23 6.74 -2.05
CA PHE A 70 -5.41 7.55 -2.37
C PHE A 70 -6.69 6.87 -1.92
N LEU A 71 -6.87 5.59 -2.27
CA LEU A 71 -8.06 4.83 -1.92
C LEU A 71 -8.23 4.65 -0.40
N LEU A 72 -7.15 4.51 0.34
CA LEU A 72 -7.19 4.38 1.80
C LEU A 72 -7.57 5.69 2.53
N ARG A 73 -7.49 6.84 1.87
CA ARG A 73 -8.01 8.11 2.42
C ARG A 73 -9.54 8.16 2.41
N GLU A 74 -10.15 7.43 1.48
CA GLU A 74 -11.60 7.41 1.27
C GLU A 74 -12.11 5.95 1.32
N PRO A 75 -12.30 5.37 2.52
CA PRO A 75 -12.66 3.96 2.69
C PRO A 75 -13.92 3.53 1.94
N GLU A 76 -14.91 4.43 1.82
CA GLU A 76 -16.14 4.15 1.08
C GLU A 76 -15.90 4.02 -0.43
N ASN A 77 -15.04 4.87 -0.98
CA ASN A 77 -14.64 4.80 -2.38
C ASN A 77 -13.79 3.56 -2.65
N LEU A 78 -12.87 3.23 -1.73
CA LEU A 78 -12.11 1.99 -1.79
C LEU A 78 -13.03 0.78 -1.90
N LYS A 79 -13.98 0.64 -0.98
CA LYS A 79 -14.94 -0.48 -0.96
C LYS A 79 -15.73 -0.56 -2.26
N LYS A 80 -16.26 0.56 -2.75
CA LYS A 80 -17.05 0.60 -3.99
C LYS A 80 -16.21 0.24 -5.21
N ILE A 81 -15.02 0.82 -5.36
CA ILE A 81 -14.18 0.64 -6.55
C ILE A 81 -13.56 -0.75 -6.56
N MET A 82 -12.80 -1.10 -5.52
CA MET A 82 -12.10 -2.38 -5.46
C MET A 82 -13.07 -3.53 -5.20
N GLY A 83 -14.05 -3.36 -4.32
CA GLY A 83 -15.05 -4.38 -4.03
C GLY A 83 -15.85 -4.76 -5.27
N SER A 84 -16.37 -3.79 -6.02
CA SER A 84 -17.09 -4.07 -7.27
C SER A 84 -16.21 -4.72 -8.33
N TYR A 85 -14.94 -4.35 -8.40
CA TYR A 85 -13.97 -4.95 -9.32
C TYR A 85 -13.74 -6.43 -8.97
N PHE A 86 -13.41 -6.73 -7.71
CA PHE A 86 -13.13 -8.10 -7.28
C PHE A 86 -14.37 -9.00 -7.36
N CYS A 87 -15.55 -8.50 -7.03
CA CYS A 87 -16.79 -9.25 -7.19
C CYS A 87 -17.08 -9.60 -8.65
N ARG A 88 -16.73 -8.72 -9.60
CA ARG A 88 -16.90 -9.02 -11.04
C ARG A 88 -15.92 -10.06 -11.55
N GLN A 89 -14.70 -10.05 -11.03
CA GLN A 89 -13.66 -11.00 -11.42
C GLN A 89 -13.87 -12.37 -10.77
N ASN A 90 -14.48 -12.42 -9.60
CA ASN A 90 -14.67 -13.63 -8.80
C ASN A 90 -16.16 -13.85 -8.51
N LYS A 91 -16.83 -14.55 -9.40
CA LYS A 91 -18.28 -14.77 -9.31
C LYS A 91 -18.71 -15.60 -8.10
N ASP A 92 -17.79 -16.40 -7.54
CA ASP A 92 -18.02 -17.23 -6.37
C ASP A 92 -17.89 -16.44 -5.05
N ALA A 93 -17.36 -15.21 -5.12
CA ALA A 93 -17.26 -14.34 -3.97
C ALA A 93 -18.60 -13.71 -3.61
N THR A 94 -18.98 -13.83 -2.36
CA THR A 94 -20.17 -13.17 -1.78
C THR A 94 -19.83 -11.83 -1.15
N ALA A 95 -18.58 -11.66 -0.70
CA ALA A 95 -18.09 -10.42 -0.15
C ALA A 95 -16.58 -10.28 -0.33
N VAL A 96 -16.10 -9.05 -0.17
CA VAL A 96 -14.66 -8.72 -0.12
C VAL A 96 -14.39 -7.93 1.15
N ARG A 97 -13.45 -8.40 1.96
CA ARG A 97 -12.98 -7.74 3.18
C ARG A 97 -11.69 -7.01 2.90
N PHE A 98 -11.50 -5.84 3.51
CA PHE A 98 -10.32 -4.99 3.28
C PHE A 98 -9.65 -4.61 4.59
N TRP A 99 -8.33 -4.66 4.59
CA TRP A 99 -7.46 -4.17 5.66
C TRP A 99 -6.41 -3.22 5.08
N ARG A 100 -6.09 -2.22 5.87
CA ARG A 100 -4.91 -1.39 5.68
C ARG A 100 -3.76 -2.08 6.39
N VAL A 101 -2.66 -2.30 5.69
CA VAL A 101 -1.44 -2.86 6.24
C VAL A 101 -0.32 -1.84 6.11
N VAL A 102 0.36 -1.57 7.21
CA VAL A 102 1.51 -0.67 7.28
C VAL A 102 2.69 -1.47 7.80
N GLU A 103 3.79 -1.43 7.07
CA GLU A 103 5.06 -2.01 7.51
C GLU A 103 5.97 -0.90 8.02
N SER A 104 6.26 -0.90 9.32
CA SER A 104 7.19 0.07 9.90
C SER A 104 8.60 -0.50 9.96
N ILE A 105 9.50 0.15 9.21
CA ILE A 105 10.94 -0.12 9.30
C ILE A 105 11.47 0.47 10.61
N PRO A 106 12.44 -0.19 11.29
CA PRO A 106 13.06 0.39 12.47
C PRO A 106 13.63 1.79 12.17
N SER A 107 13.31 2.76 13.01
CA SER A 107 13.92 4.09 12.88
C SER A 107 15.39 4.04 13.29
N LEU A 108 16.22 4.92 12.73
CA LEU A 108 17.62 5.02 13.11
C LEU A 108 17.78 5.31 14.62
N SER A 109 16.86 6.06 15.19
CA SER A 109 16.84 6.34 16.63
C SER A 109 16.54 5.10 17.48
N ASP A 110 15.66 4.22 17.03
CA ASP A 110 15.36 2.97 17.74
C ASP A 110 16.53 1.99 17.65
N VAL A 111 17.18 1.93 16.50
CA VAL A 111 18.40 1.13 16.30
C VAL A 111 19.55 1.66 17.16
N ALA A 112 19.78 2.98 17.16
CA ALA A 112 20.81 3.60 17.97
C ALA A 112 20.55 3.45 19.49
N ALA A 113 19.29 3.41 19.90
CA ALA A 113 18.89 3.16 21.28
C ALA A 113 18.89 1.67 21.66
N GLY A 114 19.26 0.77 20.74
CA GLY A 114 19.26 -0.69 20.96
C GLY A 114 17.88 -1.31 21.16
N LYS A 115 16.80 -0.58 20.83
CA LYS A 115 15.42 -1.09 20.95
C LYS A 115 15.08 -2.10 19.87
N ARG A 116 15.65 -1.93 18.68
CA ARG A 116 15.45 -2.80 17.51
C ARG A 116 16.77 -2.96 16.76
N GLY A 117 17.04 -4.13 16.21
CA GLY A 117 18.19 -4.39 15.34
C GLY A 117 17.91 -3.98 13.89
N ILE A 118 18.95 -3.69 13.12
CA ILE A 118 18.82 -3.41 11.67
C ILE A 118 18.27 -4.64 10.92
N GLY A 119 18.51 -5.85 11.44
CA GLY A 119 18.01 -7.10 10.89
C GLY A 119 16.64 -7.54 11.41
N ASP A 120 16.04 -6.78 12.34
CA ASP A 120 14.70 -7.07 12.83
C ASP A 120 13.71 -6.78 11.70
N GLY A 121 12.83 -7.75 11.42
CA GLY A 121 11.81 -7.61 10.40
C GLY A 121 10.93 -6.39 10.63
N ALA A 122 10.34 -5.86 9.56
CA ALA A 122 9.36 -4.80 9.66
C ALA A 122 8.22 -5.22 10.61
N SER A 123 7.81 -4.35 11.53
CA SER A 123 6.59 -4.59 12.27
C SER A 123 5.40 -4.28 11.39
N THR A 124 4.49 -5.24 11.28
CA THR A 124 3.28 -5.12 10.46
C THR A 124 2.11 -4.71 11.34
N GLU A 125 1.53 -3.57 11.06
CA GLU A 125 0.27 -3.12 11.66
C GLU A 125 -0.86 -3.33 10.67
N ARG A 126 -1.87 -4.11 11.09
CA ARG A 126 -3.05 -4.43 10.28
C ARG A 126 -4.28 -3.81 10.91
N SER A 127 -4.96 -2.93 10.16
CA SER A 127 -6.18 -2.24 10.60
C SER A 127 -7.35 -2.51 9.66
N TRP A 128 -8.53 -2.76 10.24
CA TRP A 128 -9.75 -3.02 9.49
C TRP A 128 -10.24 -1.76 8.76
N VAL A 129 -10.56 -1.92 7.47
CA VAL A 129 -11.11 -0.84 6.63
C VAL A 129 -12.60 -1.04 6.40
N GLY A 130 -13.03 -2.26 6.10
CA GLY A 130 -14.43 -2.56 5.87
C GLY A 130 -14.66 -3.76 4.96
N GLN A 131 -15.93 -4.01 4.68
CA GLN A 131 -16.40 -5.10 3.82
C GLN A 131 -17.29 -4.55 2.72
N TYR A 132 -17.19 -5.12 1.53
CA TYR A 132 -18.12 -4.91 0.42
C TYR A 132 -18.85 -6.21 0.13
N VAL A 133 -20.19 -6.15 0.07
CA VAL A 133 -21.04 -7.32 -0.27
C VAL A 133 -21.25 -7.32 -1.78
N CYS A 134 -20.97 -8.45 -2.44
CA CYS A 134 -21.15 -8.60 -3.87
C CYS A 134 -22.65 -8.65 -4.22
N ALA A 135 -23.06 -7.76 -5.12
CA ALA A 135 -24.41 -7.79 -5.66
C ALA A 135 -24.55 -9.01 -6.59
N GLY A 136 -25.01 -10.15 -6.08
CA GLY A 136 -25.15 -11.38 -6.88
C GLY A 136 -25.00 -12.68 -6.10
N GLY A 137 -24.67 -12.63 -4.84
CA GLY A 137 -24.53 -13.81 -3.97
C GLY A 137 -25.85 -14.42 -3.45
N ALA A 138 -26.97 -14.04 -4.06
CA ALA A 138 -28.28 -14.62 -3.77
C ALA A 138 -28.88 -15.16 -5.08
N ARG A 139 -28.41 -16.30 -5.53
CA ARG A 139 -29.14 -17.17 -6.45
C ARG A 139 -29.03 -18.59 -5.96
#